data_6a70f2249df3831a5fff088bef938d79
#
_entry.id   6a70f2249df3831a5fff088bef938d79
#
_cell.length_a   1.000
_cell.length_b   1.000
_cell.length_c   1.000
_cell.angle_alpha   90.00
_cell.angle_beta   90.00
_cell.angle_gamma   90.00
#
_symmetry.space_group_name_H-M   'P 1'
#
loop_
_entity.id
_entity.type
_entity.pdbx_description
1 polymer ?
#
loop_
_entity_poly.entity_id
_entity_poly.type
_entity_poly.pdbx_seq_one_letter_code
_entity_poly.pdbx_strand_id
1 'polypeptide(L)'
;MIEPKCEYEEGDVYYGSTIQPLSKRMGQHRNKSNLCLSKILIEKYGEIKIVLVKLFPCNSKQELQAEEGNYIRNNKCINKQIAGRTQKEWYEDNKEQKKEYYEDNKEHIKKKHKEWKEDNKEKIAEKTKEWRGDNKEEIKEYFKKYYEKSKEKLTCECGCIVSKNNLIKHKKSKKHLTNTPR
;
A
#
# COMPACT_ATOMS: atom_id res chain seq x y z
N MET A 1 25.09 -8.35 -13.04
CA MET A 1 24.06 -8.79 -13.98
C MET A 1 24.32 -10.25 -14.40
N ILE A 2 23.28 -11.01 -14.60
CA ILE A 2 23.34 -12.36 -15.16
C ILE A 2 22.64 -12.33 -16.51
N GLU A 3 23.28 -12.87 -17.53
CA GLU A 3 22.77 -12.91 -18.89
C GLU A 3 23.09 -14.25 -19.57
N PRO A 4 22.36 -14.65 -20.61
CA PRO A 4 22.69 -15.81 -21.42
C PRO A 4 24.05 -15.67 -22.09
N LYS A 5 24.69 -16.81 -22.45
CA LYS A 5 25.94 -16.81 -23.21
C LYS A 5 25.74 -16.72 -24.74
N CYS A 6 24.52 -16.97 -25.22
CA CYS A 6 24.12 -16.85 -26.62
C CYS A 6 23.38 -15.54 -26.88
N GLU A 7 22.93 -15.30 -28.08
CA GLU A 7 21.98 -14.25 -28.42
C GLU A 7 20.67 -14.43 -27.62
N TYR A 8 20.11 -13.34 -27.08
CA TYR A 8 18.93 -13.36 -26.24
C TYR A 8 18.04 -12.14 -26.47
N GLU A 9 16.79 -12.25 -26.08
CA GLU A 9 15.79 -11.19 -26.23
C GLU A 9 16.05 -10.04 -25.25
N GLU A 10 15.73 -8.82 -25.65
CA GLU A 10 15.85 -7.63 -24.80
C GLU A 10 15.04 -7.82 -23.50
N GLY A 11 15.71 -7.72 -22.37
CA GLY A 11 15.10 -7.91 -21.04
C GLY A 11 15.37 -9.30 -20.44
N ASP A 12 15.89 -10.25 -21.18
CA ASP A 12 16.28 -11.56 -20.65
C ASP A 12 17.61 -11.48 -19.90
N VAL A 13 17.65 -10.63 -18.92
CA VAL A 13 18.76 -10.44 -18.00
C VAL A 13 18.24 -10.37 -16.56
N TYR A 14 19.09 -10.70 -15.61
CA TYR A 14 18.79 -10.60 -14.19
C TYR A 14 19.79 -9.67 -13.50
N TYR A 15 19.30 -8.64 -12.82
CA TYR A 15 20.12 -7.75 -12.00
C TYR A 15 20.15 -8.24 -10.56
N GLY A 16 21.28 -8.09 -9.90
CA GLY A 16 21.46 -8.43 -8.49
C GLY A 16 22.78 -7.88 -7.98
N SER A 17 22.82 -7.53 -6.70
CA SER A 17 24.01 -7.08 -6.01
C SER A 17 24.65 -8.21 -5.20
N THR A 18 25.93 -8.10 -4.93
CA THR A 18 26.68 -9.04 -4.09
C THR A 18 27.93 -8.40 -3.51
N ILE A 19 28.26 -8.76 -2.29
CA ILE A 19 29.56 -8.48 -1.65
C ILE A 19 30.54 -9.65 -1.80
N GLN A 20 30.09 -10.76 -2.42
CA GLN A 20 30.91 -11.97 -2.58
C GLN A 20 31.61 -11.94 -3.95
N PRO A 21 32.72 -12.71 -4.10
CA PRO A 21 33.30 -12.93 -5.42
C PRO A 21 32.27 -13.43 -6.44
N LEU A 22 32.34 -12.91 -7.64
CA LEU A 22 31.37 -13.23 -8.70
C LEU A 22 31.30 -14.73 -9.02
N SER A 23 32.41 -15.44 -8.94
CA SER A 23 32.47 -16.90 -9.10
C SER A 23 31.61 -17.64 -8.08
N LYS A 24 31.71 -17.24 -6.80
CA LYS A 24 30.90 -17.81 -5.72
C LYS A 24 29.41 -17.49 -5.91
N ARG A 25 29.09 -16.24 -6.27
CA ARG A 25 27.73 -15.82 -6.56
C ARG A 25 27.14 -16.58 -7.74
N MET A 26 27.92 -16.78 -8.80
CA MET A 26 27.51 -17.57 -9.95
C MET A 26 27.21 -19.03 -9.60
N GLY A 27 28.04 -19.65 -8.74
CA GLY A 27 27.79 -20.98 -8.21
C GLY A 27 26.45 -21.11 -7.49
N GLN A 28 26.06 -20.08 -6.72
CA GLN A 28 24.74 -20.03 -6.07
C GLN A 28 23.59 -19.99 -7.09
N HIS A 29 23.72 -19.23 -8.17
CA HIS A 29 22.69 -19.15 -9.21
C HIS A 29 22.56 -20.46 -10.01
N ARG A 30 23.64 -21.22 -10.19
CA ARG A 30 23.63 -22.54 -10.85
C ARG A 30 23.13 -23.66 -9.96
N ASN A 31 23.12 -23.49 -8.64
CA ASN A 31 22.67 -24.52 -7.72
C ASN A 31 21.17 -24.80 -7.90
N LYS A 32 20.84 -26.08 -8.21
CA LYS A 32 19.46 -26.52 -8.50
C LYS A 32 18.51 -26.33 -7.33
N SER A 33 18.99 -26.36 -6.09
CA SER A 33 18.12 -26.17 -4.89
C SER A 33 17.75 -24.70 -4.63
N ASN A 34 18.44 -23.73 -5.22
CA ASN A 34 18.10 -22.32 -5.06
C ASN A 34 16.96 -21.90 -5.96
N LEU A 35 15.88 -21.39 -5.38
CA LEU A 35 14.71 -20.86 -6.09
C LEU A 35 14.97 -19.38 -6.48
N CYS A 36 15.85 -19.13 -7.45
CA CYS A 36 16.12 -17.78 -7.95
C CYS A 36 15.60 -17.60 -9.38
N LEU A 37 15.15 -16.39 -9.70
CA LEU A 37 14.57 -16.06 -11.02
C LEU A 37 15.55 -16.24 -12.17
N SER A 38 16.85 -16.15 -11.94
CA SER A 38 17.86 -16.40 -12.97
C SER A 38 17.83 -17.83 -13.54
N LYS A 39 17.13 -18.77 -12.90
CA LYS A 39 16.89 -20.11 -13.45
C LYS A 39 16.06 -20.09 -14.72
N ILE A 40 15.16 -19.14 -14.84
CA ILE A 40 14.37 -18.94 -16.07
C ILE A 40 15.31 -18.77 -17.27
N LEU A 41 16.45 -18.06 -17.08
CA LEU A 41 17.46 -17.90 -18.11
C LEU A 41 18.19 -19.22 -18.41
N ILE A 42 18.46 -20.03 -17.40
CA ILE A 42 19.08 -21.34 -17.60
C ILE A 42 18.12 -22.30 -18.34
N GLU A 43 16.84 -22.28 -17.98
CA GLU A 43 15.82 -23.09 -18.62
C GLU A 43 15.59 -22.69 -20.08
N LYS A 44 15.58 -21.38 -20.38
CA LYS A 44 15.34 -20.86 -21.74
C LYS A 44 16.57 -20.94 -22.66
N TYR A 45 17.77 -20.68 -22.11
CA TYR A 45 19.01 -20.50 -22.91
C TYR A 45 20.11 -21.50 -22.61
N GLY A 46 19.96 -22.34 -21.60
CA GLY A 46 20.93 -23.34 -21.17
C GLY A 46 22.07 -22.73 -20.36
N GLU A 47 22.98 -22.02 -20.97
CA GLU A 47 24.16 -21.47 -20.31
C GLU A 47 24.03 -19.95 -20.03
N ILE A 48 24.43 -19.60 -18.81
CA ILE A 48 24.45 -18.19 -18.35
C ILE A 48 25.84 -17.78 -17.87
N LYS A 49 26.11 -16.48 -17.93
CA LYS A 49 27.33 -15.86 -17.39
C LYS A 49 26.96 -14.70 -16.44
N ILE A 50 27.90 -14.39 -15.53
CA ILE A 50 27.79 -13.23 -14.68
C ILE A 50 28.69 -12.12 -15.19
N VAL A 51 28.16 -10.91 -15.28
CA VAL A 51 28.85 -9.72 -15.75
C VAL A 51 28.87 -8.69 -14.65
N LEU A 52 30.05 -8.13 -14.36
CA LEU A 52 30.19 -6.99 -13.46
C LEU A 52 29.70 -5.74 -14.17
N VAL A 53 28.61 -5.16 -13.70
CA VAL A 53 28.05 -3.91 -14.25
C VAL A 53 28.73 -2.70 -13.63
N LYS A 54 28.87 -2.71 -12.28
CA LYS A 54 29.46 -1.58 -11.54
C LYS A 54 30.08 -2.04 -10.23
N LEU A 55 31.20 -1.46 -9.86
CA LEU A 55 31.70 -1.48 -8.50
C LEU A 55 31.04 -0.34 -7.73
N PHE A 56 30.39 -0.66 -6.63
CA PHE A 56 29.65 0.31 -5.84
C PHE A 56 30.09 0.23 -4.35
N PRO A 57 31.10 1.03 -3.96
CA PRO A 57 31.46 1.17 -2.56
C PRO A 57 30.30 1.77 -1.77
N CYS A 58 29.85 1.10 -0.75
CA CYS A 58 28.74 1.55 0.09
C CYS A 58 28.97 1.12 1.55
N ASN A 59 28.36 1.85 2.49
CA ASN A 59 28.51 1.62 3.92
C ASN A 59 27.39 0.75 4.51
N SER A 60 26.35 0.48 3.73
CA SER A 60 25.20 -0.27 4.21
C SER A 60 24.60 -1.18 3.13
N LYS A 61 23.92 -2.23 3.59
CA LYS A 61 23.13 -3.12 2.72
C LYS A 61 21.97 -2.36 2.05
N GLN A 62 21.42 -1.38 2.73
CA GLN A 62 20.32 -0.56 2.21
C GLN A 62 20.75 0.26 0.98
N GLU A 63 21.94 0.89 1.04
CA GLU A 63 22.50 1.60 -0.12
C GLU A 63 22.74 0.67 -1.29
N LEU A 64 23.30 -0.53 -1.03
CA LEU A 64 23.54 -1.53 -2.08
C LEU A 64 22.22 -1.99 -2.72
N GLN A 65 21.19 -2.24 -1.92
CA GLN A 65 19.87 -2.63 -2.42
C GLN A 65 19.17 -1.50 -3.18
N ALA A 66 19.34 -0.25 -2.76
CA ALA A 66 18.80 0.90 -3.48
C ALA A 66 19.42 1.03 -4.87
N GLU A 67 20.73 0.85 -4.99
CA GLU A 67 21.42 0.88 -6.28
C GLU A 67 20.97 -0.30 -7.18
N GLU A 68 20.85 -1.52 -6.64
CA GLU A 68 20.26 -2.64 -7.37
C GLU A 68 18.84 -2.32 -7.86
N GLY A 69 18.02 -1.73 -7.00
CA GLY A 69 16.66 -1.30 -7.34
C GLY A 69 16.63 -0.27 -8.47
N ASN A 70 17.60 0.65 -8.53
CA ASN A 70 17.72 1.62 -9.62
C ASN A 70 17.98 0.92 -10.95
N TYR A 71 18.87 -0.07 -10.98
CA TYR A 71 19.11 -0.86 -12.20
C TYR A 71 17.85 -1.61 -12.65
N ILE A 72 17.12 -2.23 -11.71
CA ILE A 72 15.88 -2.96 -12.00
C ILE A 72 14.78 -2.03 -12.56
N ARG A 73 14.66 -0.80 -12.03
CA ARG A 73 13.67 0.18 -12.52
C ARG A 73 13.98 0.72 -13.92
N ASN A 74 15.24 0.94 -14.20
CA ASN A 74 15.68 1.63 -15.41
C ASN A 74 16.00 0.71 -16.59
N ASN A 75 15.94 -0.61 -16.40
CA ASN A 75 16.25 -1.58 -17.43
C ASN A 75 15.20 -2.67 -17.51
N LYS A 76 14.88 -3.11 -18.72
CA LYS A 76 14.08 -4.32 -18.88
C LYS A 76 14.85 -5.52 -18.31
N CYS A 77 14.21 -6.32 -17.49
CA CYS A 77 14.83 -7.48 -16.85
C CYS A 77 13.77 -8.46 -16.34
N ILE A 78 14.18 -9.68 -16.03
CA ILE A 78 13.29 -10.71 -15.47
C ILE A 78 13.02 -10.55 -13.96
N ASN A 79 13.61 -9.55 -13.33
CA ASN A 79 13.39 -9.30 -11.90
C ASN A 79 11.92 -8.96 -11.62
N LYS A 80 11.27 -9.74 -10.75
CA LYS A 80 9.88 -9.48 -10.33
C LYS A 80 9.78 -8.48 -9.17
N GLN A 81 10.85 -8.38 -8.38
CA GLN A 81 10.90 -7.50 -7.21
C GLN A 81 11.99 -6.46 -7.39
N ILE A 82 11.68 -5.23 -7.00
CA ILE A 82 12.63 -4.13 -6.98
C ILE A 82 13.33 -4.15 -5.61
N ALA A 83 14.64 -4.36 -5.61
CA ALA A 83 15.44 -4.35 -4.39
C ALA A 83 15.38 -2.99 -3.68
N GLY A 84 15.34 -2.98 -2.36
CA GLY A 84 15.29 -1.76 -1.55
C GLY A 84 13.99 -0.95 -1.66
N ARG A 85 12.99 -1.40 -2.42
CA ARG A 85 11.70 -0.72 -2.52
C ARG A 85 10.95 -0.76 -1.20
N THR A 86 10.53 0.41 -0.71
CA THR A 86 9.71 0.52 0.48
C THR A 86 8.27 0.05 0.23
N GLN A 87 7.56 -0.29 1.30
CA GLN A 87 6.14 -0.66 1.20
C GLN A 87 5.28 0.49 0.65
N LYS A 88 5.65 1.74 0.98
CA LYS A 88 4.97 2.93 0.47
C LYS A 88 5.12 3.07 -1.05
N GLU A 89 6.34 2.94 -1.56
CA GLU A 89 6.60 2.97 -3.01
C GLU A 89 5.87 1.84 -3.73
N TRP A 90 5.91 0.61 -3.15
CA TRP A 90 5.17 -0.51 -3.72
C TRP A 90 3.66 -0.24 -3.79
N TYR A 91 3.10 0.40 -2.74
CA TYR A 91 1.68 0.74 -2.71
C TYR A 91 1.31 1.78 -3.79
N GLU A 92 2.13 2.83 -3.96
CA GLU A 92 1.90 3.84 -4.99
C GLU A 92 2.02 3.25 -6.40
N ASP A 93 3.03 2.41 -6.65
CA ASP A 93 3.23 1.76 -7.95
C ASP A 93 2.05 0.82 -8.34
N ASN A 94 1.39 0.21 -7.35
CA ASN A 94 0.31 -0.76 -7.58
C ASN A 94 -1.09 -0.20 -7.25
N LYS A 95 -1.22 1.09 -7.00
CA LYS A 95 -2.45 1.73 -6.53
C LYS A 95 -3.62 1.55 -7.49
N GLU A 96 -3.39 1.78 -8.78
CA GLU A 96 -4.43 1.65 -9.80
C GLU A 96 -4.87 0.19 -9.99
N GLN A 97 -3.92 -0.75 -10.04
CA GLN A 97 -4.23 -2.19 -10.12
C GLN A 97 -5.05 -2.66 -8.92
N LYS A 98 -4.72 -2.16 -7.70
CA LYS A 98 -5.50 -2.47 -6.50
C LYS A 98 -6.90 -1.90 -6.56
N LYS A 99 -7.04 -0.69 -7.10
CA LYS A 99 -8.35 -0.05 -7.27
C LYS A 99 -9.21 -0.83 -8.26
N GLU A 100 -8.65 -1.19 -9.40
CA GLU A 100 -9.31 -2.02 -10.40
C GLU A 100 -9.74 -3.36 -9.82
N TYR A 101 -8.81 -4.10 -9.18
CA TYR A 101 -9.12 -5.35 -8.50
C TYR A 101 -10.26 -5.20 -7.47
N TYR A 102 -10.25 -4.10 -6.68
CA TYR A 102 -11.30 -3.84 -5.70
C TYR A 102 -12.65 -3.61 -6.36
N GLU A 103 -12.72 -2.79 -7.42
CA GLU A 103 -13.99 -2.54 -8.11
C GLU A 103 -14.54 -3.81 -8.77
N ASP A 104 -13.70 -4.60 -9.42
CA ASP A 104 -14.08 -5.88 -10.05
C ASP A 104 -14.59 -6.91 -9.03
N ASN A 105 -14.00 -6.93 -7.85
CA ASN A 105 -14.34 -7.91 -6.80
C ASN A 105 -15.23 -7.35 -5.69
N LYS A 106 -15.72 -6.12 -5.81
CA LYS A 106 -16.43 -5.39 -4.76
C LYS A 106 -17.63 -6.14 -4.17
N GLU A 107 -18.46 -6.71 -5.01
CA GLU A 107 -19.66 -7.44 -4.56
C GLU A 107 -19.28 -8.76 -3.87
N HIS A 108 -18.28 -9.46 -4.37
CA HIS A 108 -17.74 -10.65 -3.72
C HIS A 108 -17.15 -10.33 -2.34
N ILE A 109 -16.35 -9.27 -2.25
CA ILE A 109 -15.75 -8.79 -0.98
C ILE A 109 -16.85 -8.40 0.02
N LYS A 110 -17.89 -7.69 -0.42
CA LYS A 110 -19.02 -7.31 0.44
C LYS A 110 -19.76 -8.55 0.96
N LYS A 111 -20.02 -9.52 0.09
CA LYS A 111 -20.69 -10.77 0.46
C LYS A 111 -19.88 -11.53 1.52
N LYS A 112 -18.59 -11.74 1.26
CA LYS A 112 -17.68 -12.39 2.21
C LYS A 112 -17.59 -11.67 3.55
N HIS A 113 -17.54 -10.33 3.53
CA HIS A 113 -17.52 -9.53 4.74
C HIS A 113 -18.83 -9.62 5.55
N LYS A 114 -19.96 -9.69 4.85
CA LYS A 114 -21.27 -9.90 5.50
C LYS A 114 -21.36 -11.26 6.16
N GLU A 115 -20.99 -12.34 5.44
CA GLU A 115 -20.91 -13.71 5.96
C GLU A 115 -20.01 -13.76 7.20
N TRP A 116 -18.79 -13.24 7.10
CA TRP A 116 -17.84 -13.20 8.21
C TRP A 116 -18.38 -12.45 9.44
N LYS A 117 -19.07 -11.31 9.23
CA LYS A 117 -19.69 -10.54 10.31
C LYS A 117 -20.81 -11.32 11.01
N GLU A 118 -21.62 -12.06 10.26
CA GLU A 118 -22.69 -12.87 10.86
C GLU A 118 -22.10 -14.01 11.65
N ASP A 119 -21.11 -14.75 11.10
CA ASP A 119 -20.45 -15.85 11.80
C ASP A 119 -19.70 -15.40 13.08
N ASN A 120 -19.21 -14.16 13.11
CA ASN A 120 -18.46 -13.63 14.25
C ASN A 120 -19.24 -12.62 15.10
N LYS A 121 -20.56 -12.53 14.93
CA LYS A 121 -21.41 -11.51 15.57
C LYS A 121 -21.29 -11.48 17.10
N GLU A 122 -21.31 -12.63 17.74
CA GLU A 122 -21.21 -12.74 19.20
C GLU A 122 -19.82 -12.28 19.69
N LYS A 123 -18.75 -12.75 19.04
CA LYS A 123 -17.37 -12.33 19.35
C LYS A 123 -17.16 -10.83 19.18
N ILE A 124 -17.75 -10.25 18.13
CA ILE A 124 -17.69 -8.81 17.88
C ILE A 124 -18.45 -8.04 18.97
N ALA A 125 -19.63 -8.52 19.37
CA ALA A 125 -20.43 -7.91 20.42
C ALA A 125 -19.69 -7.94 21.77
N GLU A 126 -19.10 -9.07 22.15
CA GLU A 126 -18.32 -9.24 23.36
C GLU A 126 -17.12 -8.30 23.40
N LYS A 127 -16.26 -8.33 22.35
CA LYS A 127 -15.11 -7.41 22.26
C LYS A 127 -15.51 -5.93 22.27
N THR A 128 -16.64 -5.60 21.64
CA THR A 128 -17.15 -4.23 21.63
C THR A 128 -17.62 -3.79 23.02
N LYS A 129 -18.24 -4.72 23.76
CA LYS A 129 -18.68 -4.46 25.16
C LYS A 129 -17.48 -4.27 26.07
N GLU A 130 -16.48 -5.14 25.98
CA GLU A 130 -15.22 -5.05 26.71
C GLU A 130 -14.52 -3.72 26.43
N TRP A 131 -14.27 -3.41 25.15
CA TRP A 131 -13.63 -2.16 24.73
C TRP A 131 -14.37 -0.90 25.23
N ARG A 132 -15.73 -0.91 25.16
CA ARG A 132 -16.53 0.20 25.70
C ARG A 132 -16.45 0.30 27.22
N GLY A 133 -16.26 -0.82 27.92
CA GLY A 133 -16.04 -0.86 29.37
C GLY A 133 -14.71 -0.18 29.72
N ASP A 134 -13.64 -0.60 29.06
CA ASP A 134 -12.29 -0.11 29.32
C ASP A 134 -12.12 1.37 28.95
N ASN A 135 -12.79 1.82 27.89
CA ASN A 135 -12.68 3.19 27.39
C ASN A 135 -13.85 4.11 27.80
N LYS A 136 -14.62 3.73 28.83
CA LYS A 136 -15.85 4.43 29.22
C LYS A 136 -15.64 5.91 29.52
N GLU A 137 -14.59 6.26 30.25
CA GLU A 137 -14.34 7.65 30.63
C GLU A 137 -13.83 8.47 29.42
N GLU A 138 -13.01 7.91 28.56
CA GLU A 138 -12.57 8.57 27.31
C GLU A 138 -13.75 8.84 26.38
N ILE A 139 -14.64 7.86 26.23
CA ILE A 139 -15.87 7.99 25.43
C ILE A 139 -16.75 9.10 26.00
N LYS A 140 -16.93 9.15 27.33
CA LYS A 140 -17.70 10.19 27.97
C LYS A 140 -17.13 11.59 27.80
N GLU A 141 -15.80 11.71 27.94
CA GLU A 141 -15.09 12.98 27.70
C GLU A 141 -15.18 13.42 26.23
N TYR A 142 -14.99 12.49 25.28
CA TYR A 142 -15.17 12.76 23.87
C TYR A 142 -16.57 13.29 23.55
N PHE A 143 -17.63 12.64 24.05
CA PHE A 143 -19.00 13.10 23.84
C PHE A 143 -19.27 14.44 24.51
N LYS A 144 -18.73 14.69 25.69
CA LYS A 144 -18.83 15.99 26.35
C LYS A 144 -18.25 17.10 25.47
N LYS A 145 -17.00 16.94 25.00
CA LYS A 145 -16.34 17.88 24.10
C LYS A 145 -17.12 18.04 22.78
N TYR A 146 -17.62 16.95 22.21
CA TYR A 146 -18.43 16.98 20.99
C TYR A 146 -19.72 17.78 21.18
N TYR A 147 -20.45 17.58 22.30
CA TYR A 147 -21.69 18.31 22.57
C TYR A 147 -21.43 19.78 22.90
N GLU A 148 -20.37 20.11 23.60
CA GLU A 148 -19.99 21.51 23.84
C GLU A 148 -19.72 22.22 22.51
N LYS A 149 -18.92 21.61 21.64
CA LYS A 149 -18.62 22.14 20.29
C LYS A 149 -19.86 22.25 19.40
N SER A 150 -20.82 21.34 19.57
CA SER A 150 -22.08 21.33 18.82
C SER A 150 -23.06 22.41 19.25
N LYS A 151 -22.93 22.93 20.49
CA LYS A 151 -23.73 24.04 21.02
C LYS A 151 -23.25 25.42 20.54
N GLU A 152 -22.05 25.51 19.92
CA GLU A 152 -21.58 26.76 19.31
C GLU A 152 -22.64 27.33 18.38
N LYS A 153 -23.01 28.56 18.63
CA LYS A 153 -24.00 29.28 17.82
C LYS A 153 -23.30 30.07 16.74
N LEU A 154 -23.81 29.98 15.53
CA LEU A 154 -23.33 30.70 14.37
C LEU A 154 -24.46 31.59 13.84
N THR A 155 -24.10 32.81 13.41
CA THR A 155 -25.03 33.67 12.70
C THR A 155 -25.07 33.25 11.23
N CYS A 156 -26.25 32.86 10.76
CA CYS A 156 -26.47 32.51 9.37
C CYS A 156 -26.61 33.79 8.51
N GLU A 157 -26.31 33.71 7.24
CA GLU A 157 -26.50 34.79 6.26
C GLU A 157 -27.88 35.42 6.24
N CYS A 158 -28.92 34.66 6.64
CA CYS A 158 -30.28 35.18 6.81
C CYS A 158 -30.51 35.94 8.14
N GLY A 159 -29.47 36.20 8.94
CA GLY A 159 -29.53 36.86 10.24
C GLY A 159 -29.93 35.97 11.42
N CYS A 160 -30.34 34.73 11.20
CA CYS A 160 -30.73 33.82 12.28
C CYS A 160 -29.52 33.24 13.01
N ILE A 161 -29.58 33.19 14.34
CA ILE A 161 -28.59 32.51 15.18
C ILE A 161 -29.00 31.05 15.31
N VAL A 162 -28.13 30.13 14.82
CA VAL A 162 -28.39 28.68 14.82
C VAL A 162 -27.18 27.94 15.37
N SER A 163 -27.39 26.75 15.94
CA SER A 163 -26.29 25.91 16.36
C SER A 163 -25.59 25.33 15.10
N LYS A 164 -24.29 25.13 15.19
CA LYS A 164 -23.42 24.62 14.12
C LYS A 164 -23.98 23.35 13.48
N ASN A 165 -24.49 22.42 14.29
CA ASN A 165 -25.08 21.16 13.81
C ASN A 165 -26.40 21.34 13.08
N ASN A 166 -27.14 22.41 13.36
CA ASN A 166 -28.43 22.69 12.73
C ASN A 166 -28.33 23.61 11.50
N LEU A 167 -27.13 24.11 11.20
CA LEU A 167 -26.94 25.05 10.09
C LEU A 167 -27.41 24.47 8.75
N ILE A 168 -27.10 23.20 8.45
CA ILE A 168 -27.51 22.54 7.21
C ILE A 168 -29.04 22.38 7.12
N LYS A 169 -29.69 21.99 8.25
CA LYS A 169 -31.15 21.88 8.33
C LYS A 169 -31.82 23.26 8.22
N HIS A 170 -31.22 24.26 8.88
CA HIS A 170 -31.70 25.62 8.84
C HIS A 170 -31.65 26.19 7.42
N LYS A 171 -30.56 26.01 6.67
CA LYS A 171 -30.43 26.45 5.27
C LYS A 171 -31.50 25.87 4.33
N LYS A 172 -32.04 24.70 4.68
CA LYS A 172 -33.15 24.06 3.95
C LYS A 172 -34.54 24.45 4.48
N SER A 173 -34.63 25.22 5.54
CA SER A 173 -35.91 25.60 6.15
C SER A 173 -36.58 26.78 5.44
N LYS A 174 -37.90 26.83 5.47
CA LYS A 174 -38.68 27.96 4.94
C LYS A 174 -38.20 29.28 5.52
N LYS A 175 -37.93 29.34 6.82
CA LYS A 175 -37.45 30.53 7.55
C LYS A 175 -36.14 31.09 6.95
N HIS A 176 -35.20 30.20 6.57
CA HIS A 176 -33.97 30.66 5.91
C HIS A 176 -34.26 31.24 4.51
N LEU A 177 -35.06 30.51 3.72
CA LEU A 177 -35.40 30.90 2.36
C LEU A 177 -36.18 32.23 2.28
N THR A 178 -37.01 32.54 3.30
CA THR A 178 -37.75 33.81 3.35
C THR A 178 -36.91 35.00 3.86
N ASN A 179 -35.91 34.74 4.70
CA ASN A 179 -35.10 35.78 5.32
C ASN A 179 -33.78 36.05 4.59
N THR A 180 -33.41 35.27 3.58
CA THR A 180 -32.22 35.53 2.79
C THR A 180 -32.51 36.64 1.79
N PRO A 181 -31.80 37.80 1.79
CA PRO A 181 -31.96 38.83 0.80
C PRO A 181 -31.71 38.25 -0.61
N ARG A 182 -32.54 38.61 -1.57
CA ARG A 182 -32.33 38.24 -2.99
C ARG A 182 -31.28 39.09 -3.61
#